data_5449ea1e6766ae5aec1c02a8cb050dd8
#
_entry.id   5449ea1e6766ae5aec1c02a8cb050dd8
#
_cell.length_a   1.000
_cell.length_b   1.000
_cell.length_c   1.000
_cell.angle_alpha   90.00
_cell.angle_beta   90.00
_cell.angle_gamma   90.00
#
_symmetry.space_group_name_H-M   'P 1'
#
loop_
_entity.id
_entity.type
_entity.pdbx_description
1 polymer ?
#
loop_
_entity_poly.entity_id
_entity_poly.type
_entity_poly.pdbx_seq_one_letter_code
_entity_poly.pdbx_strand_id
1 'polypeptide(L)'
;FAIERWDMDYDLTVSNIKPNFMQRKALKELNRYRAVGTSRALVVAAAGSGKTYLAAFDALNFNPKRLLYIVHEGSILKKSLETFSDVFGNSVTYGIISGEHKEMDADFVFATNITMCKSLELFAKNEFDYIIIDECHHATAETYKKIIGYFEPEFLLGLTATPERMDNQDVFDLFDQNVPYELRLRDAIINELVVPFK
;
A
#
# COMPACT_ATOMS: atom_id res chain seq x y z
N PHE A 1 4.93 0.41 -28.11
CA PHE A 1 5.01 1.84 -27.77
C PHE A 1 4.01 2.11 -26.65
N ALA A 2 4.41 1.86 -25.39
CA ALA A 2 3.69 2.32 -24.21
C ALA A 2 4.12 3.78 -24.01
N ILE A 3 3.37 4.68 -24.59
CA ILE A 3 3.54 6.12 -24.42
C ILE A 3 3.16 6.44 -22.98
N GLU A 4 4.16 6.84 -22.22
CA GLU A 4 4.18 7.83 -21.16
C GLU A 4 2.80 8.28 -20.62
N ARG A 5 2.16 7.41 -19.81
CA ARG A 5 1.15 7.82 -18.85
C ARG A 5 1.78 8.54 -17.63
N TRP A 6 2.86 9.29 -17.90
CA TRP A 6 3.62 9.98 -16.86
C TRP A 6 2.98 11.31 -16.42
N ASP A 7 2.12 11.85 -17.27
CA ASP A 7 1.23 12.96 -16.97
C ASP A 7 -0.16 12.40 -16.65
N MET A 8 -0.25 11.50 -15.68
CA MET A 8 -1.57 11.18 -15.14
C MET A 8 -2.15 12.47 -14.58
N ASP A 9 -3.32 12.79 -15.07
CA ASP A 9 -4.10 13.94 -14.63
C ASP A 9 -4.64 13.64 -13.23
N TYR A 10 -3.83 13.94 -12.21
CA TYR A 10 -4.23 13.82 -10.81
C TYR A 10 -5.36 14.80 -10.42
N ASP A 11 -5.90 15.53 -11.40
CA ASP A 11 -7.13 16.30 -11.24
C ASP A 11 -8.36 15.38 -11.09
N LEU A 12 -8.18 14.05 -11.26
CA LEU A 12 -9.18 13.02 -10.92
C LEU A 12 -9.37 12.81 -9.41
N THR A 13 -8.47 13.31 -8.57
CA THR A 13 -8.66 13.24 -7.12
C THR A 13 -9.74 14.23 -6.68
N VAL A 14 -10.62 13.79 -5.79
CA VAL A 14 -11.78 14.60 -5.31
C VAL A 14 -11.35 15.89 -4.63
N SER A 15 -10.21 15.88 -3.95
CA SER A 15 -9.70 17.02 -3.17
C SER A 15 -8.57 17.80 -3.84
N ASN A 16 -8.31 17.59 -5.14
CA ASN A 16 -7.15 18.15 -5.85
C ASN A 16 -5.79 17.89 -5.18
N ILE A 17 -5.70 16.83 -4.37
CA ILE A 17 -4.45 16.41 -3.74
C ILE A 17 -3.57 15.79 -4.81
N LYS A 18 -2.35 16.33 -4.96
CA LYS A 18 -1.38 15.85 -5.95
C LYS A 18 -0.19 15.19 -5.26
N PRO A 19 0.36 14.12 -5.84
CA PRO A 19 1.56 13.49 -5.28
C PRO A 19 2.72 14.48 -5.28
N ASN A 20 3.46 14.50 -4.18
CA ASN A 20 4.68 15.28 -4.08
C ASN A 20 5.78 14.69 -4.97
N PHE A 21 6.91 15.39 -5.07
CA PHE A 21 8.04 15.00 -5.93
C PHE A 21 8.55 13.58 -5.65
N MET A 22 8.64 13.18 -4.38
CA MET A 22 9.15 11.87 -3.98
C MET A 22 8.12 10.77 -4.27
N GLN A 23 6.85 11.05 -4.02
CA GLN A 23 5.75 10.14 -4.38
C GLN A 23 5.72 9.91 -5.89
N ARG A 24 5.86 10.96 -6.71
CA ARG A 24 5.94 10.82 -8.18
C ARG A 24 7.09 9.92 -8.62
N LYS A 25 8.29 10.06 -7.99
CA LYS A 25 9.41 9.15 -8.28
C LYS A 25 9.08 7.70 -7.93
N ALA A 26 8.52 7.46 -6.75
CA ALA A 26 8.13 6.13 -6.32
C ALA A 26 7.07 5.50 -7.26
N LEU A 27 6.04 6.27 -7.62
CA LEU A 27 5.01 5.84 -8.56
C LEU A 27 5.59 5.48 -9.94
N LYS A 28 6.55 6.27 -10.40
CA LYS A 28 7.26 5.99 -11.65
C LYS A 28 7.97 4.64 -11.60
N GLU A 29 8.72 4.37 -10.57
CA GLU A 29 9.45 3.12 -10.45
C GLU A 29 8.50 1.91 -10.24
N LEU A 30 7.41 2.07 -9.46
CA LEU A 30 6.38 1.04 -9.32
C LEU A 30 5.77 0.66 -10.67
N ASN A 31 5.41 1.64 -11.49
CA ASN A 31 4.89 1.39 -12.83
C ASN A 31 5.91 0.68 -13.74
N ARG A 32 7.20 1.06 -13.63
CA ARG A 32 8.28 0.41 -14.38
C ARG A 32 8.42 -1.05 -14.01
N TYR A 33 8.37 -1.38 -12.72
CA TYR A 33 8.45 -2.77 -12.25
C TYR A 33 7.24 -3.59 -12.74
N ARG A 34 6.04 -3.04 -12.67
CA ARG A 34 4.84 -3.70 -13.22
C ARG A 34 4.92 -3.92 -14.74
N ALA A 35 5.46 -2.95 -15.47
CA ALA A 35 5.62 -3.06 -16.93
C ALA A 35 6.54 -4.21 -17.37
N VAL A 36 7.45 -4.67 -16.50
CA VAL A 36 8.30 -5.84 -16.77
C VAL A 36 7.75 -7.14 -16.17
N GLY A 37 6.49 -7.12 -15.70
CA GLY A 37 5.78 -8.31 -15.20
C GLY A 37 6.00 -8.61 -13.71
N THR A 38 6.52 -7.67 -12.92
CA THR A 38 6.67 -7.84 -11.48
C THR A 38 5.30 -7.81 -10.80
N SER A 39 4.99 -8.84 -10.00
CA SER A 39 3.71 -8.99 -9.29
C SER A 39 3.75 -8.51 -7.84
N ARG A 40 4.91 -8.15 -7.32
CA ARG A 40 5.06 -7.66 -5.95
C ARG A 40 6.23 -6.70 -5.81
N ALA A 41 6.11 -5.71 -4.95
CA ALA A 41 7.15 -4.73 -4.68
C ALA A 41 7.10 -4.20 -3.26
N LEU A 42 8.27 -3.79 -2.74
CA LEU A 42 8.45 -3.16 -1.44
C LEU A 42 8.88 -1.71 -1.63
N VAL A 43 8.12 -0.78 -1.07
CA VAL A 43 8.52 0.62 -0.99
C VAL A 43 8.99 0.94 0.43
N VAL A 44 10.21 1.42 0.51
CA VAL A 44 10.81 1.90 1.76
C VAL A 44 10.70 3.42 1.79
N ALA A 45 9.92 3.95 2.74
CA ALA A 45 9.72 5.39 2.84
C ALA A 45 9.59 5.82 4.31
N ALA A 46 10.36 6.84 4.71
CA ALA A 46 10.42 7.32 6.08
C ALA A 46 9.04 7.61 6.69
N ALA A 47 8.92 7.47 8.01
CA ALA A 47 7.69 7.87 8.71
C ALA A 47 7.37 9.34 8.43
N GLY A 48 6.08 9.66 8.22
CA GLY A 48 5.65 11.02 7.89
C GLY A 48 5.86 11.45 6.43
N SER A 49 6.45 10.62 5.57
CA SER A 49 6.66 10.94 4.14
C SER A 49 5.39 10.83 3.27
N GLY A 50 4.27 10.46 3.87
CA GLY A 50 3.01 10.29 3.15
C GLY A 50 2.85 8.95 2.44
N LYS A 51 3.32 7.84 3.05
CA LYS A 51 3.20 6.47 2.52
C LYS A 51 1.76 6.08 2.15
N THR A 52 0.79 6.42 3.01
CA THR A 52 -0.62 6.10 2.77
C THR A 52 -1.17 6.81 1.53
N TYR A 53 -0.81 8.11 1.34
CA TYR A 53 -1.13 8.82 0.10
C TYR A 53 -0.43 8.23 -1.12
N LEU A 54 0.85 7.83 -0.98
CA LEU A 54 1.56 7.12 -2.05
C LEU A 54 0.82 5.85 -2.45
N ALA A 55 0.36 5.05 -1.48
CA ALA A 55 -0.42 3.85 -1.74
C ALA A 55 -1.76 4.16 -2.43
N ALA A 56 -2.46 5.21 -2.02
CA ALA A 56 -3.71 5.63 -2.65
C ALA A 56 -3.48 6.11 -4.11
N PHE A 57 -2.44 6.89 -4.37
CA PHE A 57 -2.07 7.28 -5.73
C PHE A 57 -1.62 6.09 -6.59
N ASP A 58 -0.91 5.13 -6.00
CA ASP A 58 -0.53 3.92 -6.72
C ASP A 58 -1.74 3.05 -7.05
N ALA A 59 -2.70 2.93 -6.13
CA ALA A 59 -3.98 2.28 -6.38
C ALA A 59 -4.77 3.00 -7.49
N LEU A 60 -4.75 4.33 -7.53
CA LEU A 60 -5.37 5.10 -8.61
C LEU A 60 -4.72 4.79 -9.98
N ASN A 61 -3.39 4.66 -10.02
CA ASN A 61 -2.65 4.29 -11.23
C ASN A 61 -2.92 2.83 -11.66
N PHE A 62 -3.00 1.92 -10.71
CA PHE A 62 -3.26 0.51 -10.96
C PHE A 62 -4.70 0.26 -11.37
N ASN A 63 -5.64 1.05 -10.83
CA ASN A 63 -7.08 0.97 -11.06
C ASN A 63 -7.68 -0.42 -10.73
N PRO A 64 -7.52 -0.90 -9.48
CA PRO A 64 -8.02 -2.21 -9.08
C PRO A 64 -9.55 -2.23 -9.06
N LYS A 65 -10.14 -3.38 -9.35
CA LYS A 65 -11.57 -3.63 -9.12
C LYS A 65 -11.84 -3.81 -7.63
N ARG A 66 -10.99 -4.62 -6.98
CA ARG A 66 -11.05 -4.84 -5.52
C ARG A 66 -9.67 -4.74 -4.89
N LEU A 67 -9.60 -3.94 -3.83
CA LEU A 67 -8.37 -3.67 -3.09
C LEU A 67 -8.51 -4.11 -1.63
N LEU A 68 -7.44 -4.75 -1.11
CA LEU A 68 -7.30 -5.03 0.32
C LEU A 68 -6.14 -4.23 0.90
N TYR A 69 -6.43 -3.40 1.92
CA TYR A 69 -5.42 -2.64 2.66
C TYR A 69 -5.26 -3.22 4.06
N ILE A 70 -4.07 -3.70 4.38
CA ILE A 70 -3.79 -4.38 5.64
C ILE A 70 -2.89 -3.52 6.51
N VAL A 71 -3.29 -3.32 7.77
CA VAL A 71 -2.52 -2.61 8.80
C VAL A 71 -2.26 -3.51 10.00
N HIS A 72 -1.26 -3.15 10.79
CA HIS A 72 -0.98 -3.85 12.04
C HIS A 72 -1.94 -3.45 13.17
N GLU A 73 -2.27 -2.16 13.27
CA GLU A 73 -3.11 -1.60 14.34
C GLU A 73 -4.43 -1.05 13.84
N GLY A 74 -5.51 -1.36 14.57
CA GLY A 74 -6.86 -0.88 14.25
C GLY A 74 -7.02 0.64 14.28
N SER A 75 -6.22 1.34 15.10
CA SER A 75 -6.19 2.80 15.18
C SER A 75 -5.81 3.47 13.84
N ILE A 76 -5.08 2.78 12.98
CA ILE A 76 -4.62 3.28 11.68
C ILE A 76 -5.67 3.09 10.59
N LEU A 77 -6.58 2.09 10.73
CA LEU A 77 -7.57 1.74 9.70
C LEU A 77 -8.38 2.94 9.22
N LYS A 78 -8.99 3.67 10.18
CA LYS A 78 -9.85 4.81 9.86
C LYS A 78 -9.08 5.91 9.12
N LYS A 79 -7.88 6.23 9.58
CA LYS A 79 -7.02 7.24 8.95
C LYS A 79 -6.59 6.82 7.54
N SER A 80 -6.29 5.54 7.34
CA SER A 80 -5.95 5.02 6.01
C SER A 80 -7.15 5.11 5.07
N LEU A 81 -8.34 4.72 5.53
CA LEU A 81 -9.58 4.85 4.77
C LEU A 81 -9.87 6.32 4.40
N GLU A 82 -9.74 7.25 5.36
CA GLU A 82 -9.90 8.69 5.12
C GLU A 82 -8.94 9.18 4.02
N THR A 83 -7.68 8.76 4.06
CA THR A 83 -6.68 9.11 3.03
C THR A 83 -7.08 8.59 1.64
N PHE A 84 -7.58 7.36 1.55
CA PHE A 84 -8.07 6.81 0.28
C PHE A 84 -9.34 7.53 -0.18
N SER A 85 -10.24 7.88 0.73
CA SER A 85 -11.43 8.68 0.43
C SER A 85 -11.09 10.08 -0.09
N ASP A 86 -10.01 10.70 0.40
CA ASP A 86 -9.50 11.96 -0.13
C ASP A 86 -9.08 11.87 -1.60
N VAL A 87 -8.55 10.72 -2.01
CA VAL A 87 -8.06 10.48 -3.38
C VAL A 87 -9.18 10.02 -4.32
N PHE A 88 -10.00 9.07 -3.89
CA PHE A 88 -11.01 8.40 -4.72
C PHE A 88 -12.43 8.99 -4.55
N GLY A 89 -12.70 9.70 -3.44
CA GLY A 89 -14.03 10.21 -3.13
C GLY A 89 -15.08 9.10 -3.09
N ASN A 90 -16.17 9.31 -3.79
CA ASN A 90 -17.28 8.36 -3.90
C ASN A 90 -17.20 7.48 -5.17
N SER A 91 -16.06 7.44 -5.84
CA SER A 91 -15.89 6.61 -7.04
C SER A 91 -15.78 5.11 -6.73
N VAL A 92 -15.51 4.78 -5.47
CA VAL A 92 -15.43 3.41 -4.94
C VAL A 92 -16.14 3.33 -3.59
N THR A 93 -16.54 2.13 -3.19
CA THR A 93 -17.09 1.84 -1.87
C THR A 93 -15.98 1.40 -0.92
N TYR A 94 -16.11 1.77 0.36
CA TYR A 94 -15.13 1.45 1.39
C TYR A 94 -15.73 0.56 2.47
N GLY A 95 -15.01 -0.47 2.88
CA GLY A 95 -15.41 -1.37 3.95
C GLY A 95 -14.29 -1.56 4.97
N ILE A 96 -14.68 -1.76 6.22
CA ILE A 96 -13.77 -2.09 7.32
C ILE A 96 -14.09 -3.48 7.84
N ILE A 97 -13.04 -4.29 7.98
CA ILE A 97 -13.11 -5.57 8.69
C ILE A 97 -12.31 -5.45 9.98
N SER A 98 -13.03 -5.25 11.07
CA SER A 98 -12.47 -5.18 12.42
C SER A 98 -13.48 -5.76 13.41
N GLY A 99 -13.04 -6.59 14.38
CA GLY A 99 -13.88 -7.08 15.48
C GLY A 99 -15.35 -7.32 15.13
N GLU A 100 -16.20 -6.30 15.32
CA GLU A 100 -17.64 -6.34 15.10
C GLU A 100 -18.07 -5.90 13.68
N HIS A 101 -17.23 -5.19 12.94
CA HIS A 101 -17.54 -4.68 11.60
C HIS A 101 -17.03 -5.64 10.53
N LYS A 102 -17.92 -6.08 9.63
CA LYS A 102 -17.62 -6.99 8.53
C LYS A 102 -18.22 -6.48 7.22
N GLU A 103 -17.75 -5.35 6.75
CA GLU A 103 -18.14 -4.77 5.46
C GLU A 103 -17.27 -5.37 4.34
N MET A 104 -17.62 -6.60 3.94
CA MET A 104 -16.79 -7.41 3.03
C MET A 104 -17.05 -7.14 1.56
N ASP A 105 -18.21 -6.58 1.21
CA ASP A 105 -18.65 -6.42 -0.20
C ASP A 105 -18.19 -5.11 -0.84
N ALA A 106 -17.41 -4.29 -0.11
CA ALA A 106 -16.89 -3.04 -0.62
C ALA A 106 -15.77 -3.24 -1.65
N ASP A 107 -15.63 -2.29 -2.58
CA ASP A 107 -14.55 -2.30 -3.57
C ASP A 107 -13.18 -2.24 -2.89
N PHE A 108 -13.04 -1.39 -1.87
CA PHE A 108 -11.81 -1.23 -1.08
C PHE A 108 -12.04 -1.65 0.36
N VAL A 109 -11.38 -2.70 0.78
CA VAL A 109 -11.51 -3.30 2.11
C VAL A 109 -10.28 -3.00 2.94
N PHE A 110 -10.49 -2.46 4.15
CA PHE A 110 -9.46 -2.13 5.12
C PHE A 110 -9.55 -3.08 6.31
N ALA A 111 -8.46 -3.75 6.65
CA ALA A 111 -8.48 -4.76 7.72
C ALA A 111 -7.19 -4.73 8.55
N THR A 112 -7.29 -5.16 9.82
CA THR A 112 -6.09 -5.55 10.55
C THR A 112 -5.62 -6.94 10.11
N ASN A 113 -4.32 -7.18 10.17
CA ASN A 113 -3.75 -8.50 9.87
C ASN A 113 -4.40 -9.62 10.68
N ILE A 114 -4.67 -9.38 11.98
CA ILE A 114 -5.29 -10.38 12.87
C ILE A 114 -6.71 -10.72 12.42
N THR A 115 -7.51 -9.70 12.11
CA THR A 115 -8.91 -9.90 11.70
C THR A 115 -8.97 -10.54 10.32
N MET A 116 -8.17 -10.07 9.38
CA MET A 116 -8.13 -10.66 8.04
C MET A 116 -7.67 -12.12 8.09
N CYS A 117 -6.64 -12.45 8.85
CA CYS A 117 -6.16 -13.83 9.01
C CYS A 117 -7.24 -14.78 9.55
N LYS A 118 -8.17 -14.29 10.39
CA LYS A 118 -9.31 -15.07 10.90
C LYS A 118 -10.48 -15.17 9.92
N SER A 119 -10.49 -14.35 8.90
CA SER A 119 -11.59 -14.21 7.93
C SER A 119 -11.25 -14.73 6.53
N LEU A 120 -10.07 -15.31 6.34
CA LEU A 120 -9.57 -15.73 5.02
C LEU A 120 -10.56 -16.59 4.26
N GLU A 121 -11.17 -17.60 4.92
CA GLU A 121 -12.09 -18.55 4.30
C GLU A 121 -13.41 -17.90 3.81
N LEU A 122 -13.67 -16.63 4.19
CA LEU A 122 -14.84 -15.88 3.72
C LEU A 122 -14.62 -15.25 2.35
N PHE A 123 -13.39 -15.32 1.81
CA PHE A 123 -13.00 -14.71 0.55
C PHE A 123 -12.48 -15.74 -0.43
N ALA A 124 -12.69 -15.51 -1.72
CA ALA A 124 -12.01 -16.28 -2.76
C ALA A 124 -10.51 -15.90 -2.78
N LYS A 125 -9.64 -16.82 -3.22
CA LYS A 125 -8.21 -16.56 -3.29
C LYS A 125 -7.85 -15.40 -4.22
N ASN A 126 -8.59 -15.25 -5.30
CA ASN A 126 -8.47 -14.17 -6.29
C ASN A 126 -9.46 -13.02 -6.06
N GLU A 127 -9.95 -12.85 -4.82
CA GLU A 127 -10.94 -11.84 -4.47
C GLU A 127 -10.41 -10.42 -4.67
N PHE A 128 -9.15 -10.19 -4.33
CA PHE A 128 -8.50 -8.90 -4.41
C PHE A 128 -7.43 -8.93 -5.50
N ASP A 129 -7.55 -8.07 -6.48
CA ASP A 129 -6.54 -7.88 -7.52
C ASP A 129 -5.37 -7.02 -7.04
N TYR A 130 -5.56 -6.19 -6.03
CA TYR A 130 -4.50 -5.43 -5.40
C TYR A 130 -4.51 -5.54 -3.87
N ILE A 131 -3.38 -5.95 -3.31
CA ILE A 131 -3.19 -6.02 -1.84
C ILE A 131 -2.06 -5.09 -1.43
N ILE A 132 -2.32 -4.27 -0.41
CA ILE A 132 -1.34 -3.35 0.18
C ILE A 132 -1.13 -3.75 1.65
N ILE A 133 0.13 -3.91 2.04
CA ILE A 133 0.53 -4.18 3.42
C ILE A 133 1.29 -2.98 3.94
N ASP A 134 0.65 -2.24 4.85
CA ASP A 134 1.29 -1.11 5.54
C ASP A 134 2.10 -1.60 6.75
N GLU A 135 3.21 -0.91 7.01
CA GLU A 135 4.21 -1.28 8.02
C GLU A 135 4.64 -2.75 7.90
N CYS A 136 4.96 -3.17 6.68
CA CYS A 136 5.25 -4.57 6.34
C CYS A 136 6.51 -5.15 7.00
N HIS A 137 7.28 -4.36 7.77
CA HIS A 137 8.31 -4.89 8.66
C HIS A 137 7.75 -5.85 9.73
N HIS A 138 6.45 -5.85 9.96
CA HIS A 138 5.73 -6.86 10.73
C HIS A 138 5.31 -8.08 9.89
N ALA A 139 5.52 -8.07 8.57
CA ALA A 139 4.99 -9.09 7.65
C ALA A 139 5.66 -10.48 7.81
N THR A 140 6.76 -10.57 8.55
CA THR A 140 7.38 -11.84 8.94
C THR A 140 6.54 -12.65 9.92
N ALA A 141 5.58 -12.00 10.62
CA ALA A 141 4.67 -12.70 11.52
C ALA A 141 3.78 -13.69 10.77
N GLU A 142 3.47 -14.81 11.40
CA GLU A 142 2.66 -15.90 10.85
C GLU A 142 1.32 -15.44 10.26
N THR A 143 0.69 -14.42 10.84
CA THR A 143 -0.57 -13.85 10.36
C THR A 143 -0.44 -13.27 8.96
N TYR A 144 0.63 -12.53 8.69
CA TYR A 144 0.88 -11.96 7.39
C TYR A 144 1.27 -13.03 6.36
N LYS A 145 2.14 -13.99 6.75
CA LYS A 145 2.52 -15.11 5.87
C LYS A 145 1.30 -15.91 5.43
N LYS A 146 0.33 -16.14 6.34
CA LYS A 146 -0.93 -16.80 6.01
C LYS A 146 -1.77 -16.00 5.02
N ILE A 147 -1.88 -14.68 5.21
CA ILE A 147 -2.65 -13.81 4.32
C ILE A 147 -2.01 -13.78 2.92
N ILE A 148 -0.70 -13.53 2.84
CA ILE A 148 0.05 -13.47 1.59
C ILE A 148 0.03 -14.82 0.86
N GLY A 149 0.09 -15.93 1.60
CA GLY A 149 0.04 -17.28 1.02
C GLY A 149 -1.37 -17.73 0.63
N TYR A 150 -2.42 -17.08 1.14
CA TYR A 150 -3.80 -17.41 0.81
C TYR A 150 -4.28 -16.74 -0.48
N PHE A 151 -4.05 -15.42 -0.60
CA PHE A 151 -4.52 -14.64 -1.72
C PHE A 151 -3.57 -14.70 -2.93
N GLU A 152 -4.16 -14.55 -4.10
CA GLU A 152 -3.47 -14.56 -5.40
C GLU A 152 -3.73 -13.22 -6.13
N PRO A 153 -3.24 -12.07 -5.61
CA PRO A 153 -3.47 -10.78 -6.22
C PRO A 153 -2.67 -10.60 -7.52
N GLU A 154 -3.13 -9.74 -8.42
CA GLU A 154 -2.33 -9.30 -9.56
C GLU A 154 -1.11 -8.50 -9.12
N PHE A 155 -1.24 -7.72 -8.03
CA PHE A 155 -0.12 -6.99 -7.45
C PHE A 155 -0.18 -6.91 -5.92
N LEU A 156 0.98 -7.14 -5.28
CA LEU A 156 1.18 -7.01 -3.83
C LEU A 156 2.17 -5.88 -3.55
N LEU A 157 1.74 -4.84 -2.84
CA LEU A 157 2.59 -3.73 -2.40
C LEU A 157 2.87 -3.80 -0.91
N GLY A 158 4.15 -3.80 -0.54
CA GLY A 158 4.60 -3.58 0.82
C GLY A 158 5.05 -2.14 1.04
N LEU A 159 4.69 -1.56 2.19
CA LEU A 159 5.16 -0.25 2.63
C LEU A 159 5.85 -0.38 3.98
N THR A 160 7.02 0.19 4.14
CA THR A 160 7.73 0.23 5.42
C THR A 160 8.54 1.50 5.60
N ALA A 161 8.70 1.93 6.85
CA ALA A 161 9.59 3.04 7.18
C ALA A 161 11.03 2.59 7.55
N THR A 162 11.17 1.37 8.04
CA THR A 162 12.41 0.86 8.64
C THR A 162 12.75 -0.53 8.09
N PRO A 163 13.49 -0.63 7.00
CA PRO A 163 13.91 -1.94 6.47
C PRO A 163 15.01 -2.61 7.31
N GLU A 164 15.64 -1.91 8.27
CA GLU A 164 16.92 -2.31 8.90
C GLU A 164 16.80 -3.00 10.27
N ARG A 165 15.64 -3.56 10.65
CA ARG A 165 15.59 -4.42 11.83
C ARG A 165 16.18 -5.79 11.49
N MET A 166 16.91 -6.40 12.44
CA MET A 166 17.77 -7.59 12.25
C MET A 166 17.07 -8.84 11.68
N ASP A 167 15.73 -8.82 11.56
CA ASP A 167 14.91 -9.91 11.01
C ASP A 167 14.39 -9.63 9.58
N ASN A 168 14.91 -8.59 8.92
CA ASN A 168 14.31 -8.03 7.70
C ASN A 168 14.66 -8.77 6.40
N GLN A 169 15.58 -9.70 6.41
CA GLN A 169 15.88 -10.49 5.22
C GLN A 169 14.61 -11.19 4.71
N ASP A 170 13.79 -11.69 5.63
CA ASP A 170 12.51 -12.33 5.32
C ASP A 170 11.49 -11.35 4.68
N VAL A 171 11.52 -10.05 5.01
CA VAL A 171 10.59 -9.07 4.42
C VAL A 171 10.94 -8.82 2.95
N PHE A 172 12.21 -8.63 2.64
CA PHE A 172 12.67 -8.47 1.26
C PHE A 172 12.34 -9.71 0.41
N ASP A 173 12.49 -10.91 1.00
CA ASP A 173 12.19 -12.18 0.33
C ASP A 173 10.69 -12.32 0.03
N LEU A 174 9.80 -11.83 0.91
CA LEU A 174 8.35 -11.81 0.67
C LEU A 174 7.96 -10.98 -0.56
N PHE A 175 8.79 -10.01 -0.93
CA PHE A 175 8.59 -9.15 -2.10
C PHE A 175 9.58 -9.45 -3.24
N ASP A 176 10.17 -10.66 -3.28
CA ASP A 176 11.11 -11.12 -4.31
C ASP A 176 12.29 -10.16 -4.52
N GLN A 177 12.76 -9.50 -3.45
CA GLN A 177 13.81 -8.48 -3.46
C GLN A 177 13.48 -7.25 -4.36
N ASN A 178 12.22 -7.07 -4.76
CA ASN A 178 11.81 -5.96 -5.61
C ASN A 178 11.61 -4.69 -4.77
N VAL A 179 12.61 -3.84 -4.73
CA VAL A 179 12.58 -2.54 -4.03
C VAL A 179 12.68 -1.41 -5.05
N PRO A 180 11.57 -1.02 -5.71
CA PRO A 180 11.57 0.03 -6.72
C PRO A 180 11.95 1.40 -6.17
N TYR A 181 11.69 1.65 -4.90
CA TYR A 181 11.93 2.95 -4.29
C TYR A 181 12.32 2.87 -2.82
N GLU A 182 13.36 3.59 -2.45
CA GLU A 182 13.82 3.75 -1.08
C GLU A 182 14.05 5.24 -0.76
N LEU A 183 13.32 5.75 0.24
CA LEU A 183 13.48 7.09 0.79
C LEU A 183 13.86 6.99 2.27
N ARG A 184 15.14 7.14 2.57
CA ARG A 184 15.63 7.13 3.95
C ARG A 184 15.29 8.45 4.66
N LEU A 185 15.21 8.39 5.99
CA LEU A 185 14.88 9.56 6.82
C LEU A 185 15.81 10.76 6.53
N ARG A 186 17.09 10.53 6.31
CA ARG A 186 18.06 11.58 5.96
C ARG A 186 17.66 12.31 4.67
N ASP A 187 17.28 11.57 3.65
CA ASP A 187 16.87 12.13 2.35
C ASP A 187 15.53 12.84 2.45
N ALA A 188 14.62 12.32 3.30
CA ALA A 188 13.35 12.96 3.58
C ALA A 188 13.52 14.31 4.29
N ILE A 189 14.47 14.43 5.22
CA ILE A 189 14.81 15.69 5.90
C ILE A 189 15.44 16.69 4.91
N ILE A 190 16.40 16.26 4.11
CA ILE A 190 17.07 17.12 3.11
C ILE A 190 16.06 17.68 2.10
N ASN A 191 15.03 16.91 1.75
CA ASN A 191 13.97 17.34 0.81
C ASN A 191 12.78 18.01 1.51
N GLU A 192 12.92 18.40 2.78
CA GLU A 192 11.89 19.10 3.59
C GLU A 192 10.54 18.34 3.72
N LEU A 193 10.55 17.04 3.52
CA LEU A 193 9.36 16.17 3.61
C LEU A 193 8.99 15.82 5.05
N VAL A 194 9.95 15.88 5.95
CA VAL A 194 9.80 15.61 7.39
C VAL A 194 10.58 16.65 8.19
N VAL A 195 9.97 17.11 9.26
CA VAL A 195 10.65 18.07 10.17
C VAL A 195 11.66 17.30 11.03
N PRO A 196 12.92 17.76 11.17
CA PRO A 196 13.85 17.16 12.10
C PRO A 196 13.32 17.24 13.53
N PHE A 197 13.43 16.16 14.28
CA PHE A 197 13.15 16.20 15.72
C PHE A 197 14.13 17.18 16.40
N LYS A 198 13.58 18.07 17.23
CA LYS A 198 14.37 18.93 18.12
C LYS A 198 14.76 18.15 19.37
#